data_f9c2b3c313a4ce0669be0968aa9bddd2
#
_entry.id   f9c2b3c313a4ce0669be0968aa9bddd2
#
_cell.length_a   1.000
_cell.length_b   1.000
_cell.length_c   1.000
_cell.angle_alpha   90.00
_cell.angle_beta   90.00
_cell.angle_gamma   90.00
#
_symmetry.space_group_name_H-M   'P 1'
#
loop_
_entity.id
_entity.type
_entity.pdbx_description
1 polymer ?
#
loop_
_entity_poly.entity_id
_entity_poly.type
_entity_poly.pdbx_seq_one_letter_code
_entity_poly.pdbx_strand_id
1 'polypeptide(L)'
;METRGERVHLPVFGVGTAYVVALFTTTALASVAVFFWLGWAAVNLNWLRLIFVVAGVIVAALAVVMWLVSVFGARVTENIENNQLITGGIYAWVRHPIYAAFLFLNAGILLVQANYVLLILPAVYWLALTVLMKRTEERWLRRQFGQQYVDYESCVNRIMPWPPR
;
A
#
# COMPACT_ATOMS: atom_id res chain seq x y z
N MET A 1 31.88 17.67 -24.91
CA MET A 1 31.28 16.39 -25.28
C MET A 1 30.40 16.02 -24.12
N GLU A 2 29.17 16.57 -24.13
CA GLU A 2 28.18 16.38 -23.05
C GLU A 2 27.58 14.99 -23.19
N THR A 3 27.82 14.13 -22.24
CA THR A 3 27.13 12.86 -22.12
C THR A 3 25.67 13.15 -21.78
N ARG A 4 24.83 13.06 -22.79
CA ARG A 4 23.37 13.10 -22.71
C ARG A 4 22.94 11.98 -21.76
N GLY A 5 22.70 12.32 -20.49
CA GLY A 5 22.17 11.39 -19.49
C GLY A 5 20.88 10.77 -20.04
N GLU A 6 20.88 9.47 -20.26
CA GLU A 6 19.68 8.70 -20.57
C GLU A 6 18.66 8.97 -19.47
N ARG A 7 17.60 9.67 -19.83
CA ARG A 7 16.43 9.82 -18.94
C ARG A 7 15.79 8.45 -18.85
N VAL A 8 16.08 7.75 -17.80
CA VAL A 8 15.37 6.50 -17.47
C VAL A 8 13.95 6.88 -17.09
N HIS A 9 13.05 6.84 -18.08
CA HIS A 9 11.63 6.98 -17.80
C HIS A 9 11.19 5.85 -16.88
N LEU A 10 10.53 6.24 -15.75
CA LEU A 10 9.82 5.26 -14.94
C LEU A 10 8.88 4.46 -15.83
N PRO A 11 8.88 3.12 -15.75
CA PRO A 11 7.79 2.38 -16.33
C PRO A 11 6.52 2.79 -15.59
N VAL A 12 5.58 3.42 -16.31
CA VAL A 12 4.28 3.88 -15.80
C VAL A 12 3.51 2.72 -15.11
N PHE A 13 3.82 1.49 -15.50
CA PHE A 13 3.36 0.25 -14.91
C PHE A 13 4.53 -0.52 -14.28
N GLY A 14 5.06 0.02 -13.18
CA GLY A 14 6.16 -0.61 -12.44
C GLY A 14 5.74 -1.90 -11.70
N VAL A 15 6.68 -2.45 -10.95
CA VAL A 15 6.53 -3.65 -10.10
C VAL A 15 5.30 -3.56 -9.17
N GLY A 16 4.82 -2.35 -8.89
CA GLY A 16 3.64 -2.07 -8.09
C GLY A 16 2.34 -2.65 -8.63
N THR A 17 2.14 -2.65 -9.95
CA THR A 17 0.93 -3.26 -10.56
C THR A 17 0.88 -4.76 -10.31
N ALA A 18 2.01 -5.45 -10.45
CA ALA A 18 2.09 -6.89 -10.16
C ALA A 18 1.77 -7.18 -8.68
N TYR A 19 2.24 -6.33 -7.76
CA TYR A 19 1.89 -6.43 -6.34
C TYR A 19 0.40 -6.28 -6.12
N VAL A 20 -0.23 -5.26 -6.69
CA VAL A 20 -1.68 -5.00 -6.52
C VAL A 20 -2.50 -6.18 -7.06
N VAL A 21 -2.16 -6.69 -8.24
CA VAL A 21 -2.83 -7.87 -8.82
C VAL A 21 -2.68 -9.09 -7.92
N ALA A 22 -1.46 -9.39 -7.45
CA ALA A 22 -1.20 -10.50 -6.56
C ALA A 22 -1.99 -10.38 -5.24
N LEU A 23 -2.10 -9.17 -4.69
CA LEU A 23 -2.81 -8.87 -3.47
C LEU A 23 -4.32 -9.13 -3.61
N PHE A 24 -4.96 -8.64 -4.67
CA PHE A 24 -6.38 -8.90 -4.94
C PHE A 24 -6.64 -10.38 -5.25
N THR A 25 -5.77 -11.01 -6.04
CA THR A 25 -5.90 -12.44 -6.37
C THR A 25 -5.81 -13.30 -5.12
N THR A 26 -4.82 -13.07 -4.26
CA THR A 26 -4.66 -13.84 -3.01
C THR A 26 -5.80 -13.58 -2.04
N THR A 27 -6.31 -12.35 -1.94
CA THR A 27 -7.48 -12.02 -1.13
C THR A 27 -8.73 -12.75 -1.64
N ALA A 28 -8.97 -12.77 -2.97
CA ALA A 28 -10.09 -13.49 -3.56
C ALA A 28 -10.00 -15.00 -3.32
N LEU A 29 -8.82 -15.60 -3.54
CA LEU A 29 -8.60 -17.02 -3.26
C LEU A 29 -8.77 -17.36 -1.78
N ALA A 30 -8.29 -16.51 -0.88
CA ALA A 30 -8.49 -16.68 0.56
C ALA A 30 -9.98 -16.59 0.95
N SER A 31 -10.75 -15.70 0.33
CA SER A 31 -12.19 -15.56 0.54
C SER A 31 -12.94 -16.83 0.08
N VAL A 32 -12.56 -17.38 -1.07
CA VAL A 32 -13.09 -18.66 -1.56
C VAL A 32 -12.71 -19.79 -0.60
N ALA A 33 -11.47 -19.82 -0.11
CA ALA A 33 -11.02 -20.85 0.84
C ALA A 33 -11.80 -20.82 2.16
N VAL A 34 -12.22 -19.63 2.63
CA VAL A 34 -13.10 -19.52 3.81
C VAL A 34 -14.43 -20.22 3.56
N PHE A 35 -15.01 -20.04 2.41
CA PHE A 35 -16.30 -20.64 2.07
C PHE A 35 -16.24 -22.17 2.03
N PHE A 36 -15.16 -22.76 1.47
CA PHE A 36 -15.09 -24.20 1.27
C PHE A 36 -14.35 -24.96 2.38
N TRP A 37 -13.34 -24.36 3.02
CA TRP A 37 -12.41 -25.10 3.90
C TRP A 37 -12.14 -24.46 5.26
N LEU A 38 -12.26 -23.14 5.40
CA LEU A 38 -11.83 -22.43 6.61
C LEU A 38 -12.99 -21.97 7.51
N GLY A 39 -14.20 -22.52 7.30
CA GLY A 39 -15.37 -22.20 8.12
C GLY A 39 -15.17 -22.49 9.62
N TRP A 40 -14.31 -23.47 9.97
CA TRP A 40 -13.97 -23.80 11.35
C TRP A 40 -13.23 -22.67 12.09
N ALA A 41 -12.52 -21.80 11.37
CA ALA A 41 -11.78 -20.67 11.94
C ALA A 41 -12.60 -19.37 12.01
N ALA A 42 -13.90 -19.44 11.75
CA ALA A 42 -14.79 -18.29 11.85
C ALA A 42 -14.93 -17.80 13.30
N VAL A 43 -15.03 -16.49 13.48
CA VAL A 43 -15.33 -15.89 14.79
C VAL A 43 -16.79 -16.19 15.15
N ASN A 44 -17.01 -17.03 16.14
CA ASN A 44 -18.35 -17.51 16.55
C ASN A 44 -19.06 -16.61 17.54
N LEU A 45 -18.34 -15.71 18.25
CA LEU A 45 -18.92 -14.76 19.18
C LEU A 45 -19.53 -13.58 18.41
N ASN A 46 -20.86 -13.44 18.46
CA ASN A 46 -21.61 -12.43 17.68
C ASN A 46 -21.08 -10.99 17.88
N TRP A 47 -20.80 -10.59 19.12
CA TRP A 47 -20.29 -9.26 19.42
C TRP A 47 -18.88 -9.04 18.88
N LEU A 48 -18.01 -10.06 18.96
CA LEU A 48 -16.65 -10.00 18.43
C LEU A 48 -16.67 -9.98 16.89
N ARG A 49 -17.52 -10.79 16.27
CA ARG A 49 -17.74 -10.74 14.82
C ARG A 49 -18.19 -9.36 14.36
N LEU A 50 -19.12 -8.73 15.08
CA LEU A 50 -19.56 -7.36 14.79
C LEU A 50 -18.40 -6.37 14.83
N ILE A 51 -17.52 -6.47 15.85
CA ILE A 51 -16.31 -5.62 15.94
C ILE A 51 -15.43 -5.81 14.71
N PHE A 52 -15.15 -7.04 14.27
CA PHE A 52 -14.35 -7.31 13.08
C PHE A 52 -14.99 -6.73 11.81
N VAL A 53 -16.29 -6.90 11.65
CA VAL A 53 -17.03 -6.37 10.48
C VAL A 53 -16.97 -4.83 10.47
N VAL A 54 -17.30 -4.18 11.59
CA VAL A 54 -17.29 -2.72 11.69
C VAL A 54 -15.86 -2.17 11.47
N ALA A 55 -14.86 -2.76 12.13
CA ALA A 55 -13.46 -2.37 11.95
C ALA A 55 -13.02 -2.55 10.48
N GLY A 56 -13.37 -3.67 9.87
CA GLY A 56 -13.05 -3.96 8.47
C GLY A 56 -13.67 -2.95 7.50
N VAL A 57 -14.92 -2.59 7.71
CA VAL A 57 -15.61 -1.55 6.90
C VAL A 57 -14.94 -0.19 7.08
N ILE A 58 -14.61 0.20 8.32
CA ILE A 58 -13.93 1.47 8.59
C ILE A 58 -12.56 1.49 7.91
N VAL A 59 -11.76 0.43 8.06
CA VAL A 59 -10.43 0.34 7.44
C VAL A 59 -10.54 0.41 5.92
N ALA A 60 -11.49 -0.30 5.30
CA ALA A 60 -11.71 -0.26 3.87
C ALA A 60 -12.14 1.14 3.38
N ALA A 61 -13.05 1.80 4.11
CA ALA A 61 -13.48 3.16 3.77
C ALA A 61 -12.32 4.17 3.87
N LEU A 62 -11.52 4.12 4.94
CA LEU A 62 -10.33 4.97 5.09
C LEU A 62 -9.29 4.70 4.00
N ALA A 63 -9.13 3.44 3.58
CA ALA A 63 -8.24 3.06 2.48
C ALA A 63 -8.69 3.68 1.16
N VAL A 64 -9.99 3.68 0.86
CA VAL A 64 -10.55 4.33 -0.34
C VAL A 64 -10.29 5.84 -0.29
N VAL A 65 -10.55 6.48 0.85
CA VAL A 65 -10.25 7.92 1.03
C VAL A 65 -8.76 8.19 0.81
N MET A 66 -7.88 7.38 1.40
CA MET A 66 -6.43 7.50 1.24
C MET A 66 -6.02 7.35 -0.23
N TRP A 67 -6.61 6.41 -0.96
CA TRP A 67 -6.37 6.24 -2.39
C TRP A 67 -6.81 7.48 -3.19
N LEU A 68 -8.03 7.98 -2.95
CA LEU A 68 -8.54 9.19 -3.63
C LEU A 68 -7.63 10.39 -3.37
N VAL A 69 -7.27 10.64 -2.12
CA VAL A 69 -6.36 11.74 -1.75
C VAL A 69 -4.98 11.57 -2.40
N SER A 70 -4.49 10.33 -2.52
CA SER A 70 -3.19 10.05 -3.12
C SER A 70 -3.17 10.34 -4.62
N VAL A 71 -4.23 9.96 -5.32
CA VAL A 71 -4.31 10.10 -6.79
C VAL A 71 -4.65 11.54 -7.19
N PHE A 72 -5.66 12.13 -6.56
CA PHE A 72 -6.18 13.44 -6.97
C PHE A 72 -5.51 14.60 -6.22
N GLY A 73 -5.15 14.42 -4.94
CA GLY A 73 -4.61 15.50 -4.10
C GLY A 73 -3.14 15.82 -4.37
N ALA A 74 -2.34 14.87 -4.81
CA ALA A 74 -0.90 15.04 -4.98
C ALA A 74 -0.48 15.41 -6.41
N ARG A 75 -1.42 15.55 -7.36
CA ARG A 75 -1.12 15.79 -8.79
C ARG A 75 0.02 14.90 -9.28
N VAL A 76 -0.09 13.61 -8.97
CA VAL A 76 0.98 12.62 -9.17
C VAL A 76 1.50 12.64 -10.61
N THR A 77 0.59 12.72 -11.58
CA THR A 77 0.93 12.72 -13.01
C THR A 77 1.80 13.93 -13.37
N GLU A 78 1.42 15.15 -12.94
CA GLU A 78 2.17 16.38 -13.23
C GLU A 78 3.57 16.35 -12.61
N ASN A 79 3.70 15.84 -11.38
CA ASN A 79 4.99 15.77 -10.69
C ASN A 79 5.92 14.70 -11.30
N ILE A 80 5.37 13.56 -11.75
CA ILE A 80 6.15 12.54 -12.46
C ILE A 80 6.68 13.10 -13.78
N GLU A 81 5.85 13.80 -14.56
CA GLU A 81 6.25 14.42 -15.83
C GLU A 81 7.34 15.47 -15.62
N ASN A 82 7.26 16.23 -14.53
CA ASN A 82 8.25 17.24 -14.15
C ASN A 82 9.49 16.69 -13.43
N ASN A 83 9.57 15.38 -13.23
CA ASN A 83 10.65 14.70 -12.50
C ASN A 83 10.88 15.30 -11.10
N GLN A 84 9.81 15.59 -10.37
CA GLN A 84 9.86 16.16 -9.02
C GLN A 84 9.48 15.12 -7.97
N LEU A 85 10.21 15.10 -6.85
CA LEU A 85 9.89 14.28 -5.70
C LEU A 85 8.67 14.83 -4.96
N ILE A 86 7.62 14.04 -4.86
CA ILE A 86 6.41 14.40 -4.13
C ILE A 86 6.63 14.13 -2.64
N THR A 87 6.59 15.19 -1.82
CA THR A 87 6.77 15.10 -0.36
C THR A 87 5.63 15.74 0.42
N GLY A 88 4.69 16.40 -0.28
CA GLY A 88 3.58 17.14 0.32
C GLY A 88 2.28 16.34 0.41
N GLY A 89 1.29 16.89 1.12
CA GLY A 89 -0.03 16.27 1.27
C GLY A 89 0.04 14.91 1.99
N ILE A 90 -0.61 13.88 1.45
CA ILE A 90 -0.58 12.53 2.01
C ILE A 90 0.83 11.91 2.00
N TYR A 91 1.70 12.35 1.07
CA TYR A 91 3.09 11.90 0.99
C TYR A 91 3.97 12.44 2.13
N ALA A 92 3.53 13.47 2.85
CA ALA A 92 4.18 13.88 4.10
C ALA A 92 3.95 12.87 5.25
N TRP A 93 2.93 12.02 5.17
CA TRP A 93 2.57 11.04 6.21
C TRP A 93 3.01 9.62 5.87
N VAL A 94 3.03 9.27 4.58
CA VAL A 94 3.39 7.93 4.11
C VAL A 94 4.02 8.02 2.71
N ARG A 95 5.14 7.32 2.52
CA ARG A 95 5.92 7.41 1.26
C ARG A 95 5.25 6.74 0.07
N HIS A 96 4.52 5.66 0.31
CA HIS A 96 3.85 4.87 -0.72
C HIS A 96 2.33 4.79 -0.47
N PRO A 97 1.61 5.93 -0.50
CA PRO A 97 0.22 5.98 -0.07
C PRO A 97 -0.73 5.16 -0.96
N ILE A 98 -0.47 5.10 -2.26
CA ILE A 98 -1.32 4.32 -3.20
C ILE A 98 -1.23 2.83 -2.87
N TYR A 99 -0.03 2.28 -2.67
CA TYR A 99 0.13 0.86 -2.33
C TYR A 99 -0.36 0.54 -0.92
N ALA A 100 -0.14 1.46 0.02
CA ALA A 100 -0.67 1.34 1.37
C ALA A 100 -2.20 1.30 1.37
N ALA A 101 -2.85 2.13 0.54
CA ALA A 101 -4.30 2.12 0.38
C ALA A 101 -4.81 0.75 -0.11
N PHE A 102 -4.19 0.15 -1.12
CA PHE A 102 -4.56 -1.19 -1.58
C PHE A 102 -4.33 -2.26 -0.51
N LEU A 103 -3.25 -2.16 0.27
CA LEU A 103 -3.00 -3.06 1.40
C LEU A 103 -4.10 -2.95 2.45
N PHE A 104 -4.44 -1.74 2.89
CA PHE A 104 -5.48 -1.52 3.89
C PHE A 104 -6.87 -1.90 3.38
N LEU A 105 -7.18 -1.65 2.10
CA LEU A 105 -8.44 -2.07 1.49
C LEU A 105 -8.61 -3.60 1.58
N ASN A 106 -7.58 -4.35 1.19
CA ASN A 106 -7.61 -5.81 1.27
C ASN A 106 -7.62 -6.31 2.72
N ALA A 107 -6.89 -5.65 3.62
CA ALA A 107 -6.97 -5.94 5.06
C ALA A 107 -8.39 -5.74 5.61
N GLY A 108 -9.07 -4.65 5.21
CA GLY A 108 -10.46 -4.41 5.54
C GLY A 108 -11.40 -5.51 5.03
N ILE A 109 -11.24 -5.94 3.78
CA ILE A 109 -12.02 -7.04 3.18
C ILE A 109 -11.82 -8.35 3.96
N LEU A 110 -10.58 -8.65 4.36
CA LEU A 110 -10.27 -9.85 5.16
C LEU A 110 -10.84 -9.77 6.59
N LEU A 111 -10.81 -8.59 7.21
CA LEU A 111 -11.41 -8.36 8.53
C LEU A 111 -12.92 -8.57 8.52
N VAL A 112 -13.64 -8.07 7.50
CA VAL A 112 -15.09 -8.25 7.37
C VAL A 112 -15.49 -9.73 7.37
N GLN A 113 -14.65 -10.62 6.89
CA GLN A 113 -14.92 -12.06 6.90
C GLN A 113 -14.86 -12.67 8.31
N ALA A 114 -14.30 -11.95 9.29
CA ALA A 114 -14.22 -12.36 10.69
C ALA A 114 -13.70 -13.81 10.84
N ASN A 115 -12.55 -14.10 10.24
CA ASN A 115 -11.91 -15.41 10.27
C ASN A 115 -10.47 -15.28 10.77
N TYR A 116 -10.12 -16.04 11.81
CA TYR A 116 -8.80 -15.91 12.48
C TYR A 116 -7.63 -16.23 11.55
N VAL A 117 -7.77 -17.20 10.64
CA VAL A 117 -6.69 -17.58 9.71
C VAL A 117 -6.39 -16.45 8.75
N LEU A 118 -7.40 -15.71 8.31
CA LEU A 118 -7.23 -14.61 7.38
C LEU A 118 -6.48 -13.42 7.98
N LEU A 119 -6.43 -13.25 9.30
CA LEU A 119 -5.73 -12.16 9.96
C LEU A 119 -4.21 -12.21 9.77
N ILE A 120 -3.67 -13.34 9.31
CA ILE A 120 -2.25 -13.46 8.99
C ILE A 120 -1.90 -12.74 7.68
N LEU A 121 -2.82 -12.72 6.72
CA LEU A 121 -2.56 -12.19 5.38
C LEU A 121 -2.18 -10.70 5.35
N PRO A 122 -2.82 -9.78 6.09
CA PRO A 122 -2.38 -8.38 6.14
C PRO A 122 -0.92 -8.20 6.56
N ALA A 123 -0.43 -9.01 7.50
CA ALA A 123 0.97 -8.98 7.90
C ALA A 123 1.90 -9.49 6.78
N VAL A 124 1.50 -10.54 6.07
CA VAL A 124 2.22 -11.06 4.90
C VAL A 124 2.26 -10.02 3.79
N TYR A 125 1.14 -9.35 3.51
CA TYR A 125 1.05 -8.29 2.50
C TYR A 125 1.94 -7.10 2.84
N TRP A 126 1.93 -6.67 4.10
CA TRP A 126 2.79 -5.60 4.58
C TRP A 126 4.27 -5.94 4.45
N LEU A 127 4.67 -7.17 4.81
CA LEU A 127 6.05 -7.64 4.67
C LEU A 127 6.47 -7.69 3.19
N ALA A 128 5.63 -8.27 2.34
CA ALA A 128 5.87 -8.35 0.90
C ALA A 128 6.03 -6.95 0.28
N LEU A 129 5.12 -6.02 0.60
CA LEU A 129 5.21 -4.64 0.13
C LEU A 129 6.49 -3.96 0.63
N THR A 130 6.84 -4.13 1.91
CA THR A 130 8.04 -3.56 2.49
C THR A 130 9.30 -4.03 1.77
N VAL A 131 9.41 -5.34 1.51
CA VAL A 131 10.56 -5.93 0.80
C VAL A 131 10.60 -5.45 -0.65
N LEU A 132 9.46 -5.43 -1.31
CA LEU A 132 9.33 -4.99 -2.69
C LEU A 132 9.78 -3.54 -2.85
N MET A 133 9.22 -2.61 -2.08
CA MET A 133 9.56 -1.19 -2.16
C MET A 133 11.03 -0.93 -1.85
N LYS A 134 11.58 -1.57 -0.81
CA LYS A 134 13.02 -1.47 -0.49
C LYS A 134 13.93 -1.92 -1.62
N ARG A 135 13.55 -2.99 -2.33
CA ARG A 135 14.41 -3.59 -3.37
C ARG A 135 14.24 -2.95 -4.74
N THR A 136 13.16 -2.24 -4.97
CA THR A 136 12.81 -1.67 -6.28
C THR A 136 12.71 -0.15 -6.24
N GLU A 137 11.54 0.40 -5.92
CA GLU A 137 11.24 1.83 -6.06
C GLU A 137 12.16 2.72 -5.19
N GLU A 138 12.38 2.35 -3.92
CA GLU A 138 13.22 3.18 -3.04
C GLU A 138 14.68 3.24 -3.50
N ARG A 139 15.21 2.15 -4.07
CA ARG A 139 16.56 2.16 -4.66
C ARG A 139 16.65 3.08 -5.87
N TRP A 140 15.60 3.06 -6.68
CA TRP A 140 15.53 3.94 -7.84
C TRP A 140 15.37 5.41 -7.42
N LEU A 141 14.48 5.71 -6.48
CA LEU A 141 14.26 7.06 -5.95
C LEU A 141 15.55 7.65 -5.33
N ARG A 142 16.32 6.84 -4.60
CA ARG A 142 17.63 7.28 -4.07
C ARG A 142 18.64 7.59 -5.17
N ARG A 143 18.65 6.84 -6.27
CA ARG A 143 19.53 7.13 -7.42
C ARG A 143 19.10 8.40 -8.15
N GLN A 144 17.80 8.62 -8.29
CA GLN A 144 17.22 9.73 -9.02
C GLN A 144 17.33 11.06 -8.24
N PHE A 145 16.97 11.06 -6.96
CA PHE A 145 16.84 12.26 -6.15
C PHE A 145 17.97 12.42 -5.10
N GLY A 146 18.85 11.45 -4.99
CA GLY A 146 20.04 11.54 -4.11
C GLY A 146 19.70 11.87 -2.66
N GLN A 147 20.36 12.90 -2.12
CA GLN A 147 20.23 13.32 -0.73
C GLN A 147 18.81 13.77 -0.39
N GLN A 148 18.11 14.42 -1.32
CA GLN A 148 16.72 14.87 -1.12
C GLN A 148 15.79 13.71 -0.74
N TYR A 149 15.96 12.54 -1.39
CA TYR A 149 15.17 11.35 -1.03
C TYR A 149 15.59 10.74 0.30
N VAL A 150 16.90 10.74 0.61
CA VAL A 150 17.44 10.23 1.88
C VAL A 150 16.88 11.04 3.06
N ASP A 151 16.82 12.36 2.94
CA ASP A 151 16.27 13.24 3.98
C ASP A 151 14.78 12.98 4.16
N TYR A 152 14.03 12.88 3.06
CA TYR A 152 12.61 12.55 3.07
C TYR A 152 12.32 11.19 3.70
N GLU A 153 13.08 10.14 3.34
CA GLU A 153 12.86 8.79 3.89
C GLU A 153 13.21 8.68 5.38
N SER A 154 14.05 9.56 5.90
CA SER A 154 14.38 9.59 7.32
C SER A 154 13.23 10.11 8.19
N CYS A 155 12.37 10.97 7.62
CA CYS A 155 11.27 11.63 8.33
C CYS A 155 9.91 10.95 8.15
N VAL A 156 9.68 10.27 7.01
CA VAL A 156 8.36 9.76 6.62
C VAL A 156 8.34 8.23 6.60
N ASN A 157 7.28 7.63 7.15
CA ASN A 157 7.10 6.18 7.14
C ASN A 157 6.82 5.63 5.74
N ARG A 158 7.20 4.37 5.52
CA ARG A 158 7.03 3.72 4.22
C ARG A 158 5.58 3.43 3.85
N ILE A 159 4.83 2.78 4.76
CA ILE A 159 3.50 2.22 4.50
C ILE A 159 2.48 2.70 5.53
N MET A 160 2.86 2.77 6.82
CA MET A 160 1.95 3.22 7.86
C MET A 160 1.86 4.74 7.84
N PRO A 161 0.65 5.33 7.71
CA PRO A 161 0.46 6.76 7.81
C PRO A 161 0.72 7.23 9.25
N TRP A 162 1.80 7.95 9.42
CA TRP A 162 2.23 8.50 10.70
C TRP A 162 2.74 9.91 10.50
N PRO A 163 2.47 10.83 11.44
CA PRO A 163 3.02 12.18 11.37
C PRO A 163 4.53 12.16 11.14
N PRO A 164 5.07 13.04 10.27
CA PRO A 164 6.52 13.13 10.04
C PRO A 164 7.26 13.44 11.32
N ARG A 165 8.47 12.89 11.45
CA ARG A 165 9.36 13.12 12.59
C ARG A 165 10.27 14.31 12.36
#